data_9efffeaded81d6987aa387b70380429f
#
_entry.id   9efffeaded81d6987aa387b70380429f
#
_cell.length_a   1.000
_cell.length_b   1.000
_cell.length_c   1.000
_cell.angle_alpha   90.00
_cell.angle_beta   90.00
_cell.angle_gamma   90.00
#
_symmetry.space_group_name_H-M   'P 1'
#
loop_
_entity.id
_entity.type
_entity.pdbx_description
1 polymer ?
#
loop_
_entity_poly.entity_id
_entity_poly.type
_entity_poly.pdbx_seq_one_letter_code
_entity_poly.pdbx_strand_id
1 'polypeptide(L)'
;GQRITEADIQVVEKSEIPVGAFDQVEKLVGQTTLVALQPQETFLEQHLVAGLSLQLESGQRAIAIAVKEAMAAGNHIRPGDFVDVFFTLQEDGKETKVDTQTRLLLARARVLAYGSRSVENPPETQAQRKLEQAKDSSQRTVANKEEARSRAEVANTALLAVPLEDVQRLTLAEKYGQLNLALRHPDNIAV
;
A
#
# COMPACT_ATOMS: atom_id res chain seq x y z
N GLY A 1 -12.56 16.74 -1.62
CA GLY A 1 -12.02 17.14 -0.35
C GLY A 1 -11.19 18.40 -0.44
N GLN A 2 -11.24 19.20 0.60
CA GLN A 2 -10.43 20.42 0.74
C GLN A 2 -9.32 20.14 1.74
N ARG A 3 -8.12 20.66 1.48
CA ARG A 3 -7.01 20.58 2.43
C ARG A 3 -7.23 21.59 3.54
N ILE A 4 -7.14 21.16 4.77
CA ILE A 4 -7.33 21.98 5.96
C ILE A 4 -6.08 22.83 6.19
N THR A 5 -6.29 24.14 6.35
CA THR A 5 -5.27 25.11 6.75
C THR A 5 -5.54 25.61 8.18
N GLU A 6 -4.56 26.25 8.80
CA GLU A 6 -4.73 26.81 10.14
C GLU A 6 -5.87 27.85 10.20
N ALA A 7 -6.12 28.56 9.09
CA ALA A 7 -7.20 29.54 9.00
C ALA A 7 -8.62 28.91 9.01
N ASP A 8 -8.73 27.63 8.71
CA ASP A 8 -10.00 26.89 8.69
C ASP A 8 -10.37 26.34 10.08
N ILE A 9 -9.49 26.50 11.09
CA ILE A 9 -9.64 25.88 12.41
C ILE A 9 -9.87 26.94 13.46
N GLN A 10 -10.86 26.71 14.32
CA GLN A 10 -11.10 27.46 15.54
C GLN A 10 -11.12 26.49 16.74
N VAL A 11 -10.29 26.78 17.73
CA VAL A 11 -10.30 26.03 18.99
C VAL A 11 -11.42 26.54 19.88
N VAL A 12 -12.26 25.64 20.34
CA VAL A 12 -13.42 25.95 21.21
C VAL A 12 -13.40 24.99 22.39
N GLU A 13 -13.56 25.52 23.59
CA GLU A 13 -13.77 24.71 24.79
C GLU A 13 -15.21 24.18 24.82
N LYS A 14 -15.36 22.87 24.92
CA LYS A 14 -16.66 22.20 25.05
C LYS A 14 -16.66 21.32 26.30
N SER A 15 -17.79 21.31 27.00
CA SER A 15 -18.01 20.46 28.17
C SER A 15 -18.16 18.98 27.79
N GLU A 16 -18.61 18.69 26.57
CA GLU A 16 -18.69 17.32 25.99
C GLU A 16 -17.90 17.29 24.69
N ILE A 17 -16.89 16.42 24.62
CA ILE A 17 -16.07 16.22 23.43
C ILE A 17 -16.61 15.00 22.70
N PRO A 18 -17.04 15.13 21.43
CA PRO A 18 -17.48 13.97 20.63
C PRO A 18 -16.35 12.97 20.44
N VAL A 19 -16.71 11.68 20.39
CA VAL A 19 -15.72 10.61 20.09
C VAL A 19 -15.12 10.83 18.71
N GLY A 20 -13.78 10.76 18.64
CA GLY A 20 -13.04 11.01 17.41
C GLY A 20 -12.77 12.49 17.10
N ALA A 21 -13.06 13.41 18.04
CA ALA A 21 -12.67 14.81 17.90
C ALA A 21 -11.19 15.01 18.18
N PHE A 22 -10.61 16.02 17.54
CA PHE A 22 -9.20 16.36 17.69
C PHE A 22 -9.00 17.34 18.86
N ASP A 23 -7.94 17.11 19.62
CA ASP A 23 -7.50 17.90 20.76
C ASP A 23 -6.36 18.89 20.43
N GLN A 24 -5.76 18.78 19.24
CA GLN A 24 -4.62 19.57 18.81
C GLN A 24 -4.78 20.01 17.35
N VAL A 25 -4.51 21.29 17.09
CA VAL A 25 -4.61 21.90 15.75
C VAL A 25 -3.59 21.28 14.79
N GLU A 26 -2.41 20.95 15.28
CA GLU A 26 -1.31 20.40 14.50
C GLU A 26 -1.66 19.05 13.84
N LYS A 27 -2.57 18.30 14.47
CA LYS A 27 -3.06 17.01 13.92
C LYS A 27 -4.02 17.19 12.74
N LEU A 28 -4.64 18.37 12.61
CA LEU A 28 -5.61 18.69 11.57
C LEU A 28 -4.98 19.40 10.37
N VAL A 29 -4.00 20.28 10.62
CA VAL A 29 -3.38 21.08 9.57
C VAL A 29 -2.69 20.16 8.55
N GLY A 30 -3.05 20.33 7.29
CA GLY A 30 -2.54 19.53 6.16
C GLY A 30 -3.36 18.28 5.85
N GLN A 31 -4.29 17.89 6.71
CA GLN A 31 -5.26 16.83 6.41
C GLN A 31 -6.24 17.27 5.32
N THR A 32 -6.93 16.32 4.72
CA THR A 32 -7.92 16.58 3.67
C THR A 32 -9.29 16.07 4.12
N THR A 33 -10.33 16.87 3.94
CA THR A 33 -11.70 16.47 4.27
C THR A 33 -12.29 15.52 3.24
N LEU A 34 -13.05 14.51 3.69
CA LEU A 34 -13.86 13.64 2.84
C LEU A 34 -15.14 14.33 2.39
N VAL A 35 -15.73 15.11 3.28
CA VAL A 35 -17.01 15.76 3.11
C VAL A 35 -16.88 17.28 3.29
N ALA A 36 -17.86 18.03 2.80
CA ALA A 36 -17.95 19.45 3.10
C ALA A 36 -18.48 19.59 4.54
N LEU A 37 -17.75 20.30 5.38
CA LEU A 37 -18.15 20.60 6.76
C LEU A 37 -18.86 21.97 6.80
N GLN A 38 -19.84 22.07 7.67
CA GLN A 38 -20.53 23.32 7.92
C GLN A 38 -19.68 24.23 8.84
N PRO A 39 -19.83 25.54 8.75
CA PRO A 39 -19.19 26.44 9.70
C PRO A 39 -19.54 26.07 11.14
N GLN A 40 -18.53 26.04 12.03
CA GLN A 40 -18.63 25.66 13.45
C GLN A 40 -18.88 24.16 13.70
N GLU A 41 -18.83 23.30 12.68
CA GLU A 41 -18.88 21.86 12.84
C GLU A 41 -17.56 21.36 13.45
N THR A 42 -17.66 20.37 14.35
CA THR A 42 -16.47 19.78 14.98
C THR A 42 -15.78 18.83 14.00
N PHE A 43 -14.48 18.99 13.82
CA PHE A 43 -13.68 18.04 13.06
C PHE A 43 -13.60 16.70 13.79
N LEU A 44 -14.02 15.64 13.12
CA LEU A 44 -13.93 14.26 13.59
C LEU A 44 -13.05 13.46 12.65
N GLU A 45 -12.39 12.40 13.16
CA GLU A 45 -11.57 11.50 12.36
C GLU A 45 -12.30 10.96 11.12
N GLN A 46 -13.61 10.64 11.26
CA GLN A 46 -14.44 10.16 10.15
C GLN A 46 -14.67 11.21 9.04
N HIS A 47 -14.41 12.48 9.28
CA HIS A 47 -14.54 13.56 8.29
C HIS A 47 -13.28 13.72 7.44
N LEU A 48 -12.19 13.05 7.79
CA LEU A 48 -10.90 13.18 7.14
C LEU A 48 -10.66 12.04 6.15
N VAL A 49 -9.95 12.35 5.09
CA VAL A 49 -9.44 11.33 4.19
C VAL A 49 -8.41 10.50 4.95
N ALA A 50 -8.73 9.24 5.19
CA ALA A 50 -7.80 8.24 5.64
C ALA A 50 -7.51 7.30 4.48
N GLY A 51 -6.29 6.85 4.34
CA GLY A 51 -6.01 5.82 3.38
C GLY A 51 -4.74 6.05 2.56
N LEU A 52 -4.35 5.00 1.85
CA LEU A 52 -3.11 4.95 1.06
C LEU A 52 -3.02 6.05 -0.01
N SER A 53 -4.15 6.66 -0.41
CA SER A 53 -4.15 7.78 -1.36
C SER A 53 -3.39 9.01 -0.85
N LEU A 54 -3.33 9.22 0.48
CA LEU A 54 -2.55 10.30 1.09
C LEU A 54 -1.05 10.07 1.01
N GLN A 55 -0.64 8.84 0.78
CA GLN A 55 0.76 8.45 0.62
C GLN A 55 1.26 8.62 -0.82
N LEU A 56 0.37 9.00 -1.74
CA LEU A 56 0.72 9.25 -3.14
C LEU A 56 1.17 10.69 -3.34
N GLU A 57 2.22 10.86 -4.11
CA GLU A 57 2.62 12.17 -4.62
C GLU A 57 1.73 12.60 -5.79
N SER A 58 1.75 13.90 -6.10
CA SER A 58 1.03 14.42 -7.27
C SER A 58 1.49 13.71 -8.54
N GLY A 59 0.54 13.25 -9.36
CA GLY A 59 0.81 12.49 -10.57
C GLY A 59 0.99 10.98 -10.38
N GLN A 60 1.10 10.49 -9.15
CA GLN A 60 1.21 9.05 -8.87
C GLN A 60 -0.15 8.35 -8.78
N ARG A 61 -0.12 7.04 -8.94
CA ARG A 61 -1.22 6.10 -8.73
C ARG A 61 -0.73 4.91 -7.91
N ALA A 62 -1.58 4.37 -7.06
CA ALA A 62 -1.35 3.09 -6.42
C ALA A 62 -1.82 1.98 -7.36
N ILE A 63 -0.94 1.05 -7.68
CA ILE A 63 -1.27 -0.12 -8.51
C ILE A 63 -0.85 -1.39 -7.78
N ALA A 64 -1.76 -2.35 -7.73
CA ALA A 64 -1.48 -3.67 -7.19
C ALA A 64 -0.94 -4.57 -8.30
N ILE A 65 0.16 -5.25 -8.03
CA ILE A 65 0.74 -6.23 -8.92
C ILE A 65 0.93 -7.56 -8.19
N ALA A 66 0.70 -8.66 -8.91
CA ALA A 66 0.97 -10.00 -8.39
C ALA A 66 2.47 -10.31 -8.53
N VAL A 67 3.10 -10.73 -7.42
CA VAL A 67 4.53 -11.05 -7.39
C VAL A 67 4.74 -12.37 -6.68
N LYS A 68 5.48 -13.30 -7.28
CA LYS A 68 5.85 -14.55 -6.60
C LYS A 68 6.88 -14.27 -5.51
N GLU A 69 6.85 -15.05 -4.43
CA GLU A 69 7.75 -14.89 -3.28
C GLU A 69 9.24 -14.83 -3.67
N ALA A 70 9.68 -15.76 -4.52
CA ALA A 70 11.06 -15.78 -5.00
C ALA A 70 11.44 -14.55 -5.85
N MET A 71 10.45 -13.88 -6.43
CA MET A 71 10.62 -12.70 -7.30
C MET A 71 10.44 -11.38 -6.54
N ALA A 72 10.18 -11.44 -5.24
CA ALA A 72 9.97 -10.32 -4.34
C ALA A 72 11.02 -10.28 -3.24
N ALA A 73 12.29 -10.46 -3.58
CA ALA A 73 13.42 -10.50 -2.64
C ALA A 73 13.16 -11.43 -1.43
N GLY A 74 12.52 -12.61 -1.66
CA GLY A 74 12.25 -13.60 -0.62
C GLY A 74 11.37 -13.06 0.52
N ASN A 75 10.34 -12.27 0.22
CA ASN A 75 9.44 -11.64 1.21
C ASN A 75 10.10 -10.63 2.17
N HIS A 76 11.29 -10.11 1.83
CA HIS A 76 11.95 -9.09 2.63
C HIS A 76 11.48 -7.66 2.32
N ILE A 77 10.69 -7.47 1.27
CA ILE A 77 10.10 -6.17 0.90
C ILE A 77 9.15 -5.70 2.01
N ARG A 78 9.26 -4.42 2.35
CA ARG A 78 8.44 -3.77 3.37
C ARG A 78 7.76 -2.51 2.81
N PRO A 79 6.60 -2.13 3.35
CA PRO A 79 6.03 -0.83 3.07
C PRO A 79 7.03 0.29 3.37
N GLY A 80 7.17 1.23 2.44
CA GLY A 80 8.15 2.31 2.49
C GLY A 80 9.45 2.04 1.71
N ASP A 81 9.76 0.78 1.37
CA ASP A 81 10.93 0.44 0.55
C ASP A 81 10.79 0.97 -0.88
N PHE A 82 11.94 1.13 -1.54
CA PHE A 82 12.02 1.36 -2.97
C PHE A 82 12.42 0.08 -3.69
N VAL A 83 11.77 -0.16 -4.82
CA VAL A 83 12.03 -1.34 -5.66
C VAL A 83 12.17 -0.93 -7.12
N ASP A 84 12.97 -1.71 -7.83
CA ASP A 84 13.01 -1.72 -9.29
C ASP A 84 12.12 -2.87 -9.79
N VAL A 85 11.29 -2.60 -10.79
CA VAL A 85 10.38 -3.58 -11.39
C VAL A 85 10.98 -4.07 -12.69
N PHE A 86 11.26 -5.35 -12.76
CA PHE A 86 11.74 -6.03 -13.95
C PHE A 86 10.60 -6.85 -14.57
N PHE A 87 10.54 -6.82 -15.88
CA PHE A 87 9.61 -7.61 -16.68
C PHE A 87 10.35 -8.74 -17.39
N THR A 88 9.83 -9.94 -17.28
CA THR A 88 10.30 -11.12 -18.02
C THR A 88 9.16 -11.60 -18.89
N LEU A 89 9.35 -11.60 -20.21
CA LEU A 89 8.38 -12.15 -21.15
C LEU A 89 8.31 -13.66 -20.95
N GLN A 90 7.08 -14.18 -20.79
CA GLN A 90 6.83 -15.61 -20.74
C GLN A 90 6.11 -16.01 -22.02
N GLU A 91 6.72 -16.86 -22.82
CA GLU A 91 6.08 -17.40 -24.01
C GLU A 91 5.48 -18.78 -23.70
N ASP A 92 4.16 -18.89 -23.81
CA ASP A 92 3.43 -20.16 -23.76
C ASP A 92 3.36 -20.76 -25.19
N GLY A 93 4.46 -21.30 -25.70
CA GLY A 93 4.46 -21.84 -27.06
C GLY A 93 5.56 -22.87 -27.32
N LYS A 94 5.09 -24.04 -27.74
CA LYS A 94 5.89 -25.20 -28.12
C LYS A 94 6.62 -24.98 -29.43
N GLU A 95 7.59 -24.33 -29.70
CA GLU A 95 8.40 -24.46 -30.95
C GLU A 95 9.25 -23.26 -31.37
N THR A 96 9.16 -22.12 -30.77
CA THR A 96 10.10 -21.04 -31.06
C THR A 96 10.98 -20.79 -29.86
N LYS A 97 12.31 -20.94 -30.03
CA LYS A 97 13.30 -20.46 -29.05
C LYS A 97 13.28 -18.94 -29.09
N VAL A 98 12.32 -18.30 -28.36
CA VAL A 98 12.41 -16.88 -28.12
C VAL A 98 13.40 -16.66 -26.98
N ASP A 99 14.36 -15.80 -27.21
CA ASP A 99 15.28 -15.34 -26.18
C ASP A 99 14.47 -14.74 -25.02
N THR A 100 14.35 -15.46 -23.93
CA THR A 100 13.70 -14.98 -22.71
C THR A 100 14.51 -13.77 -22.21
N GLN A 101 13.97 -12.58 -22.40
CA GLN A 101 14.62 -11.34 -21.97
C GLN A 101 13.95 -10.77 -20.74
N THR A 102 14.77 -10.41 -19.78
CA THR A 102 14.33 -9.62 -18.63
C THR A 102 14.78 -8.18 -18.83
N ARG A 103 13.87 -7.23 -18.70
CA ARG A 103 14.14 -5.80 -18.85
C ARG A 103 13.65 -5.03 -17.64
N LEU A 104 14.39 -3.98 -17.28
CA LEU A 104 13.93 -2.99 -16.31
C LEU A 104 12.72 -2.27 -16.93
N LEU A 105 11.58 -2.36 -16.25
CA LEU A 105 10.33 -1.76 -16.66
C LEU A 105 10.12 -0.41 -15.98
N LEU A 106 10.34 -0.38 -14.67
CA LEU A 106 10.20 0.81 -13.84
C LEU A 106 11.29 0.81 -12.77
N ALA A 107 11.96 1.95 -12.62
CA ALA A 107 12.94 2.14 -11.58
C ALA A 107 12.35 2.92 -10.40
N ARG A 108 12.79 2.58 -9.19
CA ARG A 108 12.50 3.33 -7.96
C ARG A 108 11.00 3.52 -7.66
N ALA A 109 10.21 2.46 -7.81
CA ALA A 109 8.84 2.46 -7.34
C ALA A 109 8.79 2.35 -5.81
N ARG A 110 7.98 3.17 -5.13
CA ARG A 110 7.80 3.07 -3.68
C ARG A 110 6.72 2.05 -3.35
N VAL A 111 7.03 1.16 -2.43
CA VAL A 111 6.10 0.14 -1.92
C VAL A 111 5.17 0.77 -0.88
N LEU A 112 3.87 0.74 -1.14
CA LEU A 112 2.83 1.20 -0.21
C LEU A 112 2.34 0.07 0.69
N ALA A 113 2.22 -1.14 0.12
CA ALA A 113 1.83 -2.33 0.86
C ALA A 113 2.46 -3.57 0.22
N TYR A 114 2.71 -4.59 1.03
CA TYR A 114 3.17 -5.90 0.59
C TYR A 114 2.48 -6.98 1.41
N GLY A 115 1.73 -7.85 0.75
CA GLY A 115 0.88 -8.83 1.42
C GLY A 115 -0.13 -8.13 2.34
N SER A 116 -0.17 -8.54 3.60
CA SER A 116 -1.04 -7.95 4.62
C SER A 116 -0.47 -6.69 5.30
N ARG A 117 0.74 -6.26 4.92
CA ARG A 117 1.42 -5.09 5.50
C ARG A 117 1.25 -3.86 4.63
N SER A 118 0.92 -2.73 5.22
CA SER A 118 0.84 -1.44 4.52
C SER A 118 1.55 -0.34 5.31
N VAL A 119 1.80 0.80 4.67
CA VAL A 119 2.38 1.99 5.32
C VAL A 119 1.46 2.59 6.38
N GLU A 120 0.16 2.35 6.29
CA GLU A 120 -0.85 2.80 7.27
C GLU A 120 -0.91 1.87 8.48
N ASN A 121 -0.74 0.58 8.26
CA ASN A 121 -0.69 -0.44 9.31
C ASN A 121 0.68 -1.09 9.31
N PRO A 122 1.69 -0.46 9.93
CA PRO A 122 2.98 -1.09 10.08
C PRO A 122 2.83 -2.41 10.88
N PRO A 123 3.66 -3.41 10.61
CA PRO A 123 3.52 -4.72 11.24
C PRO A 123 3.54 -4.57 12.77
N GLU A 124 2.52 -5.12 13.40
CA GLU A 124 2.34 -5.12 14.85
C GLU A 124 3.58 -5.65 15.58
N THR A 125 3.87 -5.05 16.71
CA THR A 125 4.98 -5.45 17.59
C THR A 125 4.86 -6.93 17.95
N GLN A 126 5.98 -7.64 18.12
CA GLN A 126 6.01 -9.09 18.42
C GLN A 126 5.10 -9.52 19.59
N ALA A 127 4.76 -8.60 20.50
CA ALA A 127 3.82 -8.83 21.61
C ALA A 127 2.36 -9.01 21.14
N GLN A 128 1.93 -8.27 20.12
CA GLN A 128 0.59 -8.36 19.55
C GLN A 128 0.41 -9.66 18.75
N ARG A 129 1.45 -10.09 18.01
CA ARG A 129 1.46 -11.38 17.30
C ARG A 129 1.28 -12.58 18.24
N LYS A 130 1.85 -12.55 19.45
CA LYS A 130 1.68 -13.60 20.44
C LYS A 130 0.26 -13.67 20.98
N LEU A 131 -0.42 -12.53 21.14
CA LEU A 131 -1.81 -12.48 21.60
C LEU A 131 -2.80 -12.99 20.54
N GLU A 132 -2.57 -12.70 19.25
CA GLU A 132 -3.41 -13.22 18.17
C GLU A 132 -3.22 -14.72 17.96
N GLN A 133 -1.98 -15.22 17.99
CA GLN A 133 -1.70 -16.65 17.90
C GLN A 133 -2.30 -17.45 19.05
N ALA A 134 -2.44 -16.86 20.24
CA ALA A 134 -3.08 -17.50 21.38
C ALA A 134 -4.62 -17.58 21.24
N LYS A 135 -5.25 -16.67 20.49
CA LYS A 135 -6.69 -16.68 20.22
C LYS A 135 -7.09 -17.64 19.10
N ASP A 136 -6.19 -17.90 18.15
CA ASP A 136 -6.46 -18.72 16.95
C ASP A 136 -6.35 -20.25 17.21
N SER A 137 -5.84 -20.65 18.35
CA SER A 137 -5.67 -22.08 18.69
C SER A 137 -6.97 -22.81 19.08
N SER A 138 -8.09 -22.10 19.21
CA SER A 138 -9.35 -22.66 19.75
C SER A 138 -10.43 -23.00 18.71
N GLN A 139 -10.26 -22.66 17.44
CA GLN A 139 -11.28 -22.95 16.39
C GLN A 139 -10.66 -23.42 15.07
N ARG A 140 -10.17 -24.65 15.05
CA ARG A 140 -9.78 -25.32 13.80
C ARG A 140 -10.80 -26.37 13.44
N THR A 141 -11.66 -26.09 12.45
CA THR A 141 -12.19 -27.13 11.54
C THR A 141 -12.76 -26.52 10.26
N VAL A 142 -12.28 -27.01 9.11
CA VAL A 142 -12.88 -27.07 7.75
C VAL A 142 -12.98 -25.77 6.90
N ALA A 143 -13.08 -24.58 7.45
CA ALA A 143 -13.06 -23.33 6.65
C ALA A 143 -11.64 -22.97 6.10
N ASN A 144 -10.65 -23.76 6.43
CA ASN A 144 -9.22 -23.44 6.37
C ASN A 144 -8.58 -23.49 4.97
N LYS A 145 -9.25 -23.97 3.93
CA LYS A 145 -8.62 -24.13 2.61
C LYS A 145 -8.83 -22.92 1.69
N GLU A 146 -9.97 -22.27 1.80
CA GLU A 146 -10.26 -21.03 1.06
C GLU A 146 -9.59 -19.82 1.71
N GLU A 147 -9.61 -19.73 3.04
CA GLU A 147 -8.88 -18.68 3.78
C GLU A 147 -7.36 -18.80 3.62
N ALA A 148 -6.81 -20.02 3.57
CA ALA A 148 -5.40 -20.25 3.30
C ALA A 148 -5.01 -19.85 1.88
N ARG A 149 -5.89 -20.04 0.90
CA ARG A 149 -5.67 -19.59 -0.49
C ARG A 149 -5.74 -18.08 -0.61
N SER A 150 -6.73 -17.45 -0.02
CA SER A 150 -6.84 -15.98 -0.02
C SER A 150 -5.69 -15.30 0.73
N ARG A 151 -5.23 -15.88 1.84
CA ARG A 151 -4.02 -15.40 2.54
C ARG A 151 -2.75 -15.58 1.72
N ALA A 152 -2.63 -16.67 0.95
CA ALA A 152 -1.49 -16.90 0.06
C ALA A 152 -1.51 -15.95 -1.15
N GLU A 153 -2.69 -15.64 -1.69
CA GLU A 153 -2.84 -14.65 -2.76
C GLU A 153 -2.52 -13.24 -2.28
N VAL A 154 -3.01 -12.86 -1.11
CA VAL A 154 -2.68 -11.56 -0.49
C VAL A 154 -1.19 -11.46 -0.16
N ALA A 155 -0.54 -12.54 0.26
CA ALA A 155 0.89 -12.57 0.55
C ALA A 155 1.77 -12.31 -0.69
N ASN A 156 1.23 -12.48 -1.88
CA ASN A 156 1.93 -12.34 -3.16
C ASN A 156 1.58 -11.04 -3.91
N THR A 157 0.92 -10.10 -3.26
CA THR A 157 0.53 -8.83 -3.88
C THR A 157 1.39 -7.68 -3.35
N ALA A 158 1.97 -6.90 -4.25
CA ALA A 158 2.64 -5.64 -3.93
C ALA A 158 1.82 -4.46 -4.43
N LEU A 159 1.59 -3.47 -3.58
CA LEU A 159 0.98 -2.19 -3.96
C LEU A 159 2.07 -1.15 -4.11
N LEU A 160 2.22 -0.62 -5.30
CA LEU A 160 3.29 0.31 -5.67
C LEU A 160 2.71 1.70 -5.98
N ALA A 161 3.42 2.74 -5.56
CA ALA A 161 3.20 4.11 -6.04
C ALA A 161 3.99 4.30 -7.33
N VAL A 162 3.28 4.56 -8.43
CA VAL A 162 3.89 4.70 -9.77
C VAL A 162 3.38 5.95 -10.47
N PRO A 163 4.17 6.59 -11.35
CA PRO A 163 3.71 7.65 -12.22
C PRO A 163 2.54 7.19 -13.09
N LEU A 164 1.60 8.09 -13.39
CA LEU A 164 0.43 7.77 -14.21
C LEU A 164 0.81 7.19 -15.58
N GLU A 165 1.87 7.69 -16.18
CA GLU A 165 2.40 7.24 -17.47
C GLU A 165 2.86 5.78 -17.48
N ASP A 166 3.34 5.27 -16.34
CA ASP A 166 3.84 3.89 -16.21
C ASP A 166 2.75 2.88 -15.84
N VAL A 167 1.56 3.33 -15.43
CA VAL A 167 0.43 2.45 -15.06
C VAL A 167 0.07 1.49 -16.20
N GLN A 168 -0.05 2.02 -17.42
CA GLN A 168 -0.41 1.22 -18.59
C GLN A 168 0.66 0.18 -18.93
N ARG A 169 1.94 0.56 -18.82
CA ARG A 169 3.08 -0.33 -19.04
C ARG A 169 3.11 -1.49 -18.05
N LEU A 170 2.90 -1.19 -16.77
CA LEU A 170 2.83 -2.20 -15.71
C LEU A 170 1.66 -3.15 -15.89
N THR A 171 0.47 -2.62 -16.16
CA THR A 171 -0.73 -3.44 -16.39
C THR A 171 -0.57 -4.37 -17.59
N LEU A 172 0.04 -3.86 -18.67
CA LEU A 172 0.31 -4.67 -19.86
C LEU A 172 1.34 -5.76 -19.57
N ALA A 173 2.39 -5.42 -18.85
CA ALA A 173 3.45 -6.35 -18.49
C ALA A 173 2.94 -7.48 -17.58
N GLU A 174 2.09 -7.17 -16.58
CA GLU A 174 1.47 -8.17 -15.73
C GLU A 174 0.63 -9.18 -16.51
N LYS A 175 -0.02 -8.73 -17.59
CA LYS A 175 -0.85 -9.58 -18.43
C LYS A 175 -0.03 -10.54 -19.32
N TYR A 176 1.14 -10.11 -19.80
CA TYR A 176 1.90 -10.85 -20.83
C TYR A 176 3.22 -11.45 -20.33
N GLY A 177 3.51 -11.36 -19.05
CA GLY A 177 4.72 -11.94 -18.51
C GLY A 177 4.76 -11.94 -16.99
N GLN A 178 5.96 -12.04 -16.45
CA GLN A 178 6.19 -12.07 -15.01
C GLN A 178 6.89 -10.80 -14.56
N LEU A 179 6.45 -10.26 -13.42
CA LEU A 179 7.08 -9.13 -12.77
C LEU A 179 7.97 -9.61 -11.62
N ASN A 180 9.18 -9.07 -11.56
CA ASN A 180 10.15 -9.31 -10.50
C ASN A 180 10.46 -7.98 -9.82
N LEU A 181 10.55 -8.00 -8.49
CA LEU A 181 10.90 -6.83 -7.69
C LEU A 181 12.30 -6.99 -7.12
N ALA A 182 13.18 -6.02 -7.38
CA ALA A 182 14.48 -5.93 -6.75
C ALA A 182 14.48 -4.77 -5.75
N LEU A 183 14.90 -5.04 -4.52
CA LEU A 183 15.09 -4.01 -3.50
C LEU A 183 16.17 -3.03 -3.94
N ARG A 184 15.88 -1.74 -3.75
CA ARG A 184 16.77 -0.66 -4.09
C ARG A 184 17.13 0.14 -2.85
N HIS A 185 18.39 0.56 -2.74
CA HIS A 185 18.81 1.48 -1.70
C HIS A 185 18.10 2.84 -1.87
N PRO A 186 17.54 3.44 -0.81
CA PRO A 186 16.75 4.68 -0.92
C PRO A 186 17.54 5.85 -1.51
N ASP A 187 18.84 5.94 -1.24
CA ASP A 187 19.72 7.01 -1.73
C ASP A 187 20.19 6.81 -3.17
N ASN A 188 19.93 5.64 -3.76
CA ASN A 188 20.30 5.39 -5.15
C ASN A 188 19.27 6.04 -6.09
N ILE A 189 19.60 7.21 -6.60
CA ILE A 189 18.75 8.03 -7.49
C ILE A 189 19.04 7.69 -8.98
N ALA A 190 20.21 7.15 -9.31
CA ALA A 190 20.56 6.79 -10.68
C ALA A 190 19.72 5.62 -11.20
N VAL A 191 19.33 5.69 -12.46
CA VAL A 191 18.64 4.60 -13.20
C VAL A 191 19.67 3.75 -13.92
#